data_cc51a6a84c4898946d256f8c00e37875
#
_entry.id   cc51a6a84c4898946d256f8c00e37875
#
_cell.length_a   1.000
_cell.length_b   1.000
_cell.length_c   1.000
_cell.angle_alpha   90.00
_cell.angle_beta   90.00
_cell.angle_gamma   90.00
#
_symmetry.space_group_name_H-M   'P 1'
#
loop_
_entity.id
_entity.type
_entity.pdbx_description
1 polymer ?
#
loop_
_entity_poly.entity_id
_entity_poly.type
_entity_poly.pdbx_seq_one_letter_code
_entity_poly.pdbx_strand_id
1 'polypeptide(L)'
;MNLIIPEKYDPVLSLRQTQEAIKYIRDTFQKEFGRALMLERISAPLFVQKSSGLNDNLNGVEKPVSFKIKCFENDDIEVVHSLAKWKRMALKKYGFGVREGLYTNMNAIRKDEEVDNLHSYYVDQWDWERVIEKEDRNITTLKNHVKKIFKVIKHMEHEVWYKYPHVVNRLPDRVHFITAQELENQYPDLAAKERENKICKEFGCVFVMQIGNVLQSGQKHDGRAPDYDDWKLNGDLLFWYEPLQCALEISSMGIRVDENSLVEQLKKENCEDRLNLPYHQAIVNKELPYTIGGGIGQSRLCMLLLNRAHIGEVQASIWPQEMIDECEKNNIHLL
;
A
#
# COMPACT_ATOMS: atom_id res chain seq x y z
N MET A 1 -17.74 -16.69 -4.56
CA MET A 1 -17.50 -15.64 -3.55
C MET A 1 -16.41 -16.11 -2.61
N ASN A 2 -15.30 -15.40 -2.53
CA ASN A 2 -14.18 -15.74 -1.63
C ASN A 2 -14.34 -15.02 -0.28
N LEU A 3 -15.29 -15.48 0.55
CA LEU A 3 -15.54 -14.90 1.87
C LEU A 3 -15.11 -15.91 2.97
N ILE A 4 -14.24 -15.46 3.86
CA ILE A 4 -13.80 -16.21 5.04
C ILE A 4 -14.63 -15.74 6.22
N ILE A 5 -15.33 -16.66 6.87
CA ILE A 5 -16.08 -16.40 8.10
C ILE A 5 -15.28 -17.00 9.26
N PRO A 6 -14.73 -16.16 10.16
CA PRO A 6 -14.03 -16.67 11.34
C PRO A 6 -14.99 -17.40 12.30
N GLU A 7 -14.54 -18.52 12.86
CA GLU A 7 -15.31 -19.20 13.88
C GLU A 7 -15.55 -18.31 15.12
N LYS A 8 -16.79 -18.21 15.57
CA LYS A 8 -17.19 -17.44 16.77
C LYS A 8 -16.76 -15.97 16.74
N TYR A 9 -16.86 -15.34 15.55
CA TYR A 9 -16.55 -13.92 15.42
C TYR A 9 -17.48 -13.05 16.28
N ASP A 10 -16.88 -12.19 17.09
CA ASP A 10 -17.59 -11.19 17.90
C ASP A 10 -16.92 -9.82 17.71
N PRO A 11 -17.61 -8.86 17.06
CA PRO A 11 -17.10 -7.51 16.84
C PRO A 11 -17.17 -6.66 18.12
N VAL A 12 -16.44 -6.99 19.15
CA VAL A 12 -16.35 -6.36 20.49
C VAL A 12 -16.87 -4.90 20.60
N LEU A 13 -16.76 -4.10 19.54
CA LEU A 13 -17.24 -2.72 19.45
C LEU A 13 -18.55 -2.65 18.63
N SER A 14 -19.52 -1.88 19.11
CA SER A 14 -20.69 -1.52 18.32
C SER A 14 -20.31 -0.71 17.07
N LEU A 15 -21.22 -0.59 16.09
CA LEU A 15 -20.99 0.21 14.86
C LEU A 15 -20.56 1.65 15.19
N ARG A 16 -21.22 2.31 16.15
CA ARG A 16 -20.86 3.67 16.56
C ARG A 16 -19.48 3.74 17.19
N GLN A 17 -19.15 2.82 18.10
CA GLN A 17 -17.82 2.75 18.72
C GLN A 17 -16.75 2.44 17.66
N THR A 18 -17.07 1.63 16.65
CA THR A 18 -16.17 1.37 15.52
C THR A 18 -15.87 2.64 14.74
N GLN A 19 -16.86 3.49 14.44
CA GLN A 19 -16.63 4.77 13.77
C GLN A 19 -15.76 5.73 14.62
N GLU A 20 -15.98 5.77 15.92
CA GLU A 20 -15.15 6.54 16.86
C GLU A 20 -13.70 6.01 16.89
N ALA A 21 -13.52 4.68 16.85
CA ALA A 21 -12.21 4.03 16.83
C ALA A 21 -11.47 4.27 15.50
N ILE A 22 -12.15 4.18 14.36
CA ILE A 22 -11.59 4.51 13.04
C ILE A 22 -11.06 5.95 13.04
N LYS A 23 -11.87 6.90 13.50
CA LYS A 23 -11.43 8.30 13.58
C LYS A 23 -10.21 8.44 14.48
N TYR A 24 -10.23 7.85 15.66
CA TYR A 24 -9.11 7.90 16.61
C TYR A 24 -7.82 7.32 16.02
N ILE A 25 -7.90 6.15 15.41
CA ILE A 25 -6.75 5.49 14.78
C ILE A 25 -6.18 6.37 13.66
N ARG A 26 -7.04 6.87 12.77
CA ARG A 26 -6.59 7.68 11.63
C ARG A 26 -5.93 8.99 12.08
N ASP A 27 -6.54 9.71 13.00
CA ASP A 27 -6.01 10.98 13.49
C ASP A 27 -4.69 10.82 14.25
N THR A 28 -4.59 9.79 15.09
CA THR A 28 -3.38 9.52 15.87
C THR A 28 -2.25 9.01 14.98
N PHE A 29 -2.55 8.01 14.14
CA PHE A 29 -1.54 7.41 13.26
C PHE A 29 -0.91 8.45 12.32
N GLN A 30 -1.71 9.24 11.60
CA GLN A 30 -1.17 10.22 10.64
C GLN A 30 -0.27 11.25 11.32
N LYS A 31 -0.56 11.63 12.56
CA LYS A 31 0.26 12.56 13.35
C LYS A 31 1.60 11.93 13.74
N GLU A 32 1.57 10.73 14.31
CA GLU A 32 2.80 10.04 14.74
C GLU A 32 3.65 9.58 13.55
N PHE A 33 3.01 9.15 12.46
CA PHE A 33 3.66 8.80 11.20
C PHE A 33 4.37 9.99 10.55
N GLY A 34 3.67 11.15 10.45
CA GLY A 34 4.26 12.39 9.95
C GLY A 34 5.49 12.81 10.75
N ARG A 35 5.43 12.71 12.08
CA ARG A 35 6.58 12.99 12.97
C ARG A 35 7.73 12.01 12.79
N ALA A 36 7.44 10.71 12.75
CA ALA A 36 8.47 9.65 12.68
C ALA A 36 9.31 9.72 11.40
N LEU A 37 8.69 10.13 10.29
CA LEU A 37 9.35 10.23 8.99
C LEU A 37 9.65 11.68 8.55
N MET A 38 9.30 12.69 9.35
CA MET A 38 9.42 14.11 9.01
C MET A 38 8.67 14.45 7.71
N LEU A 39 7.37 14.18 7.71
CA LEU A 39 6.50 14.40 6.57
C LEU A 39 5.50 15.50 6.85
N GLU A 40 5.29 16.36 5.86
CA GLU A 40 4.24 17.37 5.87
C GLU A 40 2.99 16.86 5.16
N ARG A 41 1.82 17.15 5.71
CA ARG A 41 0.56 16.79 5.07
C ARG A 41 0.23 17.79 3.97
N ILE A 42 0.05 17.30 2.73
CA ILE A 42 -0.36 18.13 1.59
C ILE A 42 -1.66 17.64 0.97
N SER A 43 -2.29 18.47 0.15
CA SER A 43 -3.42 18.09 -0.70
C SER A 43 -2.93 17.41 -1.97
N ALA A 44 -3.67 16.40 -2.44
CA ALA A 44 -3.38 15.68 -3.66
C ALA A 44 -4.61 15.63 -4.58
N PRO A 45 -4.42 15.42 -5.90
CA PRO A 45 -5.52 15.29 -6.83
C PRO A 45 -6.23 13.94 -6.65
N LEU A 46 -7.54 13.92 -6.87
CA LEU A 46 -8.33 12.70 -6.99
C LEU A 46 -8.19 12.07 -8.38
N PHE A 47 -7.90 12.89 -9.39
CA PHE A 47 -7.79 12.49 -10.79
C PHE A 47 -6.69 13.28 -11.50
N VAL A 48 -6.17 12.71 -12.56
CA VAL A 48 -5.08 13.28 -13.38
C VAL A 48 -5.39 13.13 -14.87
N GLN A 49 -4.72 13.93 -15.71
CA GLN A 49 -4.76 13.75 -17.15
C GLN A 49 -3.98 12.49 -17.55
N LYS A 50 -4.55 11.65 -18.40
CA LYS A 50 -3.91 10.44 -18.91
C LYS A 50 -2.57 10.74 -19.61
N SER A 51 -2.55 11.79 -20.42
CA SER A 51 -1.35 12.25 -21.14
C SER A 51 -0.19 12.65 -20.23
N SER A 52 -0.44 12.95 -18.95
CA SER A 52 0.61 13.29 -17.98
C SER A 52 1.52 12.10 -17.61
N GLY A 53 1.06 10.86 -17.79
CA GLY A 53 1.75 9.66 -17.36
C GLY A 53 1.84 9.49 -15.84
N LEU A 54 1.08 10.29 -15.07
CA LEU A 54 1.15 10.30 -13.60
C LEU A 54 0.31 9.22 -12.93
N ASN A 55 -0.69 8.67 -13.64
CA ASN A 55 -1.48 7.59 -13.06
C ASN A 55 -0.69 6.28 -13.01
N ASP A 56 -1.08 5.41 -12.10
CA ASP A 56 -0.51 4.07 -11.96
C ASP A 56 -1.30 3.09 -12.84
N ASN A 57 -0.59 2.26 -13.58
CA ASN A 57 -1.19 1.19 -14.36
C ASN A 57 -1.26 -0.13 -13.58
N LEU A 58 -0.95 -0.10 -12.28
CA LEU A 58 -0.87 -1.27 -11.40
C LEU A 58 -0.04 -2.38 -12.05
N ASN A 59 -0.63 -3.56 -12.27
CA ASN A 59 0.02 -4.67 -12.98
C ASN A 59 -0.13 -4.59 -14.52
N GLY A 60 -0.81 -3.52 -15.04
CA GLY A 60 -0.99 -3.29 -16.47
C GLY A 60 -2.27 -3.88 -17.08
N VAL A 61 -3.08 -4.57 -16.30
CA VAL A 61 -4.35 -5.18 -16.71
C VAL A 61 -5.53 -4.30 -16.31
N GLU A 62 -5.49 -3.71 -15.13
CA GLU A 62 -6.54 -2.87 -14.59
C GLU A 62 -6.70 -1.58 -15.37
N LYS A 63 -7.95 -1.18 -15.56
CA LYS A 63 -8.31 0.06 -16.23
C LYS A 63 -8.83 1.08 -15.22
N PRO A 64 -8.31 2.31 -15.21
CA PRO A 64 -8.83 3.35 -14.33
C PRO A 64 -10.27 3.72 -14.70
N VAL A 65 -10.99 4.29 -13.74
CA VAL A 65 -12.22 5.02 -14.03
C VAL A 65 -11.83 6.31 -14.76
N SER A 66 -12.31 6.46 -15.99
CA SER A 66 -12.00 7.63 -16.83
C SER A 66 -13.26 8.36 -17.26
N PHE A 67 -13.12 9.66 -17.49
CA PHE A 67 -14.19 10.55 -17.91
C PHE A 67 -13.63 11.74 -18.70
N LYS A 68 -14.52 12.47 -19.39
CA LYS A 68 -14.17 13.69 -20.12
C LYS A 68 -14.53 14.93 -19.32
N ILE A 69 -13.68 15.95 -19.41
CA ILE A 69 -13.96 17.29 -18.91
C ILE A 69 -14.03 18.24 -20.11
N LYS A 70 -15.02 19.12 -20.14
CA LYS A 70 -15.33 20.01 -21.28
C LYS A 70 -14.12 20.81 -21.81
N CYS A 71 -13.21 21.25 -20.93
CA CYS A 71 -12.02 22.00 -21.34
C CYS A 71 -10.81 21.12 -21.72
N PHE A 72 -10.94 19.79 -21.63
CA PHE A 72 -9.90 18.80 -21.97
C PHE A 72 -10.44 17.76 -22.96
N GLU A 73 -11.10 18.22 -24.05
CA GLU A 73 -11.83 17.35 -24.99
C GLU A 73 -10.94 16.27 -25.64
N ASN A 74 -9.65 16.58 -25.82
CA ASN A 74 -8.68 15.69 -26.48
C ASN A 74 -7.89 14.79 -25.51
N ASP A 75 -8.18 14.85 -24.20
CA ASP A 75 -7.51 14.02 -23.19
C ASP A 75 -8.52 13.33 -22.28
N ASP A 76 -8.18 12.12 -21.82
CA ASP A 76 -8.94 11.42 -20.82
C ASP A 76 -8.48 11.88 -19.44
N ILE A 77 -9.43 12.02 -18.53
CA ILE A 77 -9.18 12.29 -17.12
C ILE A 77 -9.42 10.98 -16.38
N GLU A 78 -8.45 10.58 -15.59
CA GLU A 78 -8.47 9.28 -14.90
C GLU A 78 -8.46 9.50 -13.38
N VAL A 79 -9.38 8.82 -12.67
CA VAL A 79 -9.28 8.69 -11.21
C VAL A 79 -7.99 7.93 -10.88
N VAL A 80 -7.22 8.42 -9.93
CA VAL A 80 -5.92 7.81 -9.60
C VAL A 80 -6.07 6.39 -9.07
N HIS A 81 -5.17 5.50 -9.48
CA HIS A 81 -4.98 4.19 -8.87
C HIS A 81 -3.92 4.24 -7.75
N SER A 82 -2.94 5.13 -7.88
CA SER A 82 -1.97 5.50 -6.85
C SER A 82 -1.41 6.90 -7.14
N LEU A 83 -0.78 7.49 -6.13
CA LEU A 83 -0.11 8.80 -6.26
C LEU A 83 1.41 8.68 -6.29
N ALA A 84 1.96 7.48 -6.50
CA ALA A 84 3.40 7.24 -6.43
C ALA A 84 4.22 8.20 -7.32
N LYS A 85 3.82 8.36 -8.57
CA LYS A 85 4.49 9.26 -9.53
C LYS A 85 4.22 10.72 -9.22
N TRP A 86 2.96 11.06 -8.91
CA TRP A 86 2.57 12.43 -8.59
C TRP A 86 3.30 12.99 -7.37
N LYS A 87 3.46 12.20 -6.30
CA LYS A 87 4.15 12.63 -5.07
C LYS A 87 5.59 13.08 -5.34
N ARG A 88 6.32 12.34 -6.17
CA ARG A 88 7.70 12.69 -6.54
C ARG A 88 7.75 14.01 -7.32
N MET A 89 6.80 14.25 -8.23
CA MET A 89 6.65 15.55 -8.91
C MET A 89 6.30 16.67 -7.93
N ALA A 90 5.43 16.40 -6.96
CA ALA A 90 5.00 17.36 -5.95
C ALA A 90 6.17 17.79 -5.05
N LEU A 91 7.06 16.88 -4.65
CA LEU A 91 8.26 17.22 -3.88
C LEU A 91 9.12 18.25 -4.61
N LYS A 92 9.39 18.05 -5.91
CA LYS A 92 10.11 19.03 -6.72
C LYS A 92 9.34 20.35 -6.80
N LYS A 93 8.05 20.29 -7.15
CA LYS A 93 7.21 21.47 -7.36
C LYS A 93 7.11 22.35 -6.13
N TYR A 94 7.03 21.75 -4.94
CA TYR A 94 6.87 22.47 -3.67
C TYR A 94 8.20 22.77 -2.97
N GLY A 95 9.35 22.38 -3.57
CA GLY A 95 10.68 22.73 -3.07
C GLY A 95 11.12 21.99 -1.83
N PHE A 96 10.69 20.73 -1.65
CA PHE A 96 11.16 19.89 -0.55
C PHE A 96 12.65 19.56 -0.69
N GLY A 97 13.38 19.74 0.39
CA GLY A 97 14.81 19.42 0.47
C GLY A 97 15.09 17.99 0.91
N VAL A 98 16.38 17.63 0.92
CA VAL A 98 16.82 16.31 1.38
C VAL A 98 16.40 16.06 2.83
N ARG A 99 15.89 14.85 3.10
CA ARG A 99 15.31 14.41 4.38
C ARG A 99 13.96 15.02 4.74
N GLU A 100 13.42 15.88 3.91
CA GLU A 100 12.04 16.34 3.98
C GLU A 100 11.12 15.46 3.14
N GLY A 101 9.83 15.48 3.42
CA GLY A 101 8.88 14.68 2.69
C GLY A 101 7.44 15.12 2.91
N LEU A 102 6.57 14.48 2.20
CA LEU A 102 5.13 14.74 2.25
C LEU A 102 4.33 13.46 2.48
N TYR A 103 3.12 13.60 3.01
CA TYR A 103 2.10 12.58 2.92
C TYR A 103 0.75 13.19 2.55
N THR A 104 -0.13 12.38 2.01
CA THR A 104 -1.48 12.79 1.64
C THR A 104 -2.47 11.65 1.84
N ASN A 105 -3.75 11.99 1.93
CA ASN A 105 -4.81 10.99 1.88
C ASN A 105 -5.11 10.73 0.39
N MET A 106 -4.83 9.52 -0.07
CA MET A 106 -5.15 9.04 -1.41
C MET A 106 -6.46 8.25 -1.34
N ASN A 107 -7.34 8.52 -2.29
CA ASN A 107 -8.56 7.74 -2.53
C ASN A 107 -8.51 7.24 -3.96
N ALA A 108 -8.70 5.95 -4.16
CA ALA A 108 -8.68 5.31 -5.46
C ALA A 108 -9.91 4.42 -5.68
N ILE A 109 -10.26 4.20 -6.94
CA ILE A 109 -11.32 3.27 -7.33
C ILE A 109 -10.69 2.20 -8.20
N ARG A 110 -10.74 0.95 -7.75
CA ARG A 110 -10.32 -0.23 -8.48
C ARG A 110 -11.55 -0.99 -8.94
N LYS A 111 -12.15 -0.53 -10.04
CA LYS A 111 -13.44 -1.05 -10.52
C LYS A 111 -13.43 -2.50 -10.96
N ASP A 112 -12.26 -3.05 -11.29
CA ASP A 112 -12.07 -4.42 -11.76
C ASP A 112 -11.58 -5.36 -10.62
N GLU A 113 -11.59 -4.90 -9.34
CA GLU A 113 -11.17 -5.66 -8.17
C GLU A 113 -12.13 -6.81 -7.86
N GLU A 114 -11.60 -7.95 -7.47
CA GLU A 114 -12.38 -9.05 -6.88
C GLU A 114 -12.50 -8.82 -5.37
N VAL A 115 -13.70 -8.44 -4.93
CA VAL A 115 -13.95 -8.13 -3.52
C VAL A 115 -13.98 -9.38 -2.65
N ASP A 116 -13.34 -9.29 -1.50
CA ASP A 116 -13.29 -10.32 -0.46
C ASP A 116 -13.19 -9.66 0.94
N ASN A 117 -12.76 -10.40 1.95
CA ASN A 117 -12.56 -9.84 3.29
C ASN A 117 -11.56 -8.69 3.35
N LEU A 118 -10.58 -8.63 2.43
CA LEU A 118 -9.44 -7.71 2.46
C LEU A 118 -9.44 -6.70 1.31
N HIS A 119 -10.23 -6.95 0.25
CA HIS A 119 -10.26 -6.16 -0.97
C HIS A 119 -11.61 -5.49 -1.18
N SER A 120 -11.57 -4.22 -1.59
CA SER A 120 -12.72 -3.36 -1.87
C SER A 120 -12.49 -2.60 -3.17
N TYR A 121 -13.55 -2.20 -3.85
CA TYR A 121 -13.48 -1.27 -4.98
C TYR A 121 -12.91 0.09 -4.59
N TYR A 122 -13.05 0.48 -3.33
CA TYR A 122 -12.52 1.71 -2.78
C TYR A 122 -11.24 1.45 -2.00
N VAL A 123 -10.17 2.16 -2.34
CA VAL A 123 -8.86 2.08 -1.67
C VAL A 123 -8.51 3.42 -1.06
N ASP A 124 -8.20 3.42 0.22
CA ASP A 124 -7.76 4.59 0.97
C ASP A 124 -6.37 4.35 1.57
N GLN A 125 -5.44 5.28 1.31
CA GLN A 125 -4.07 5.17 1.80
C GLN A 125 -3.57 6.49 2.37
N TRP A 126 -2.65 6.42 3.34
CA TRP A 126 -1.67 7.47 3.55
C TRP A 126 -0.54 7.22 2.55
N ASP A 127 -0.56 7.98 1.49
CA ASP A 127 0.47 7.97 0.47
C ASP A 127 1.58 8.94 0.86
N TRP A 128 2.82 8.48 0.92
CA TRP A 128 3.94 9.27 1.40
C TRP A 128 5.15 9.20 0.46
N GLU A 129 5.99 10.24 0.50
CA GLU A 129 7.21 10.33 -0.30
C GLU A 129 8.21 11.21 0.43
N ARG A 130 9.49 10.83 0.44
CA ARG A 130 10.56 11.55 1.10
C ARG A 130 11.79 11.66 0.22
N VAL A 131 12.40 12.85 0.18
CA VAL A 131 13.67 13.07 -0.55
C VAL A 131 14.83 12.43 0.19
N ILE A 132 15.69 11.71 -0.56
CA ILE A 132 16.91 11.07 -0.07
C ILE A 132 18.09 11.49 -0.96
N GLU A 133 19.31 11.30 -0.47
CA GLU A 133 20.52 11.42 -1.29
C GLU A 133 20.66 10.21 -2.22
N LYS A 134 21.48 10.36 -3.26
CA LYS A 134 21.76 9.26 -4.19
C LYS A 134 22.41 8.08 -3.47
N GLU A 135 23.29 8.34 -2.52
CA GLU A 135 24.01 7.39 -1.69
C GLU A 135 23.10 6.61 -0.74
N ASP A 136 21.95 7.19 -0.41
CA ASP A 136 20.91 6.54 0.41
C ASP A 136 20.09 5.50 -0.37
N ARG A 137 20.30 5.37 -1.68
CA ARG A 137 19.63 4.34 -2.50
C ARG A 137 20.19 2.94 -2.21
N ASN A 138 19.85 2.38 -1.05
CA ASN A 138 20.34 1.07 -0.61
C ASN A 138 19.35 0.37 0.32
N ILE A 139 19.52 -0.94 0.49
CA ILE A 139 18.67 -1.81 1.33
C ILE A 139 18.65 -1.37 2.80
N THR A 140 19.73 -0.83 3.32
CA THR A 140 19.80 -0.36 4.71
C THR A 140 18.85 0.82 4.93
N THR A 141 18.81 1.76 4.02
CA THR A 141 17.87 2.89 4.04
C THR A 141 16.42 2.41 3.98
N LEU A 142 16.11 1.47 3.09
CA LEU A 142 14.79 0.88 2.99
C LEU A 142 14.38 0.21 4.33
N LYS A 143 15.20 -0.69 4.84
CA LYS A 143 14.95 -1.38 6.12
C LYS A 143 14.76 -0.42 7.30
N ASN A 144 15.49 0.68 7.32
CA ASN A 144 15.36 1.69 8.38
C ASN A 144 14.02 2.43 8.33
N HIS A 145 13.49 2.71 7.13
CA HIS A 145 12.17 3.32 6.98
C HIS A 145 11.06 2.33 7.38
N VAL A 146 11.16 1.07 6.95
CA VAL A 146 10.24 0.00 7.39
C VAL A 146 10.19 -0.10 8.91
N LYS A 147 11.34 -0.15 9.58
CA LYS A 147 11.41 -0.20 11.05
C LYS A 147 10.76 1.01 11.73
N LYS A 148 10.89 2.20 11.15
CA LYS A 148 10.23 3.41 11.69
C LYS A 148 8.71 3.31 11.56
N ILE A 149 8.19 2.89 10.40
CA ILE A 149 6.77 2.68 10.17
C ILE A 149 6.21 1.60 11.11
N PHE A 150 6.91 0.47 11.21
CA PHE A 150 6.54 -0.59 12.13
C PHE A 150 6.42 -0.11 13.59
N LYS A 151 7.37 0.71 14.05
CA LYS A 151 7.33 1.29 15.42
C LYS A 151 6.08 2.16 15.63
N VAL A 152 5.67 2.91 14.62
CA VAL A 152 4.42 3.70 14.69
C VAL A 152 3.20 2.78 14.77
N ILE A 153 3.15 1.74 13.95
CA ILE A 153 2.06 0.74 13.99
C ILE A 153 2.02 0.04 15.36
N LYS A 154 3.18 -0.33 15.89
CA LYS A 154 3.29 -0.95 17.23
C LYS A 154 2.85 0.00 18.36
N HIS A 155 3.16 1.29 18.23
CA HIS A 155 2.66 2.30 19.15
C HIS A 155 1.13 2.40 19.10
N MET A 156 0.54 2.36 17.91
CA MET A 156 -0.92 2.38 17.75
C MET A 156 -1.62 1.19 18.40
N GLU A 157 -0.99 0.02 18.47
CA GLU A 157 -1.51 -1.12 19.24
C GLU A 157 -1.75 -0.74 20.70
N HIS A 158 -0.78 -0.07 21.35
CA HIS A 158 -0.91 0.42 22.73
C HIS A 158 -1.99 1.50 22.87
N GLU A 159 -2.06 2.45 21.92
CA GLU A 159 -3.06 3.52 21.91
C GLU A 159 -4.48 2.95 21.80
N VAL A 160 -4.69 1.95 20.93
CA VAL A 160 -5.99 1.30 20.77
C VAL A 160 -6.35 0.50 22.02
N TRP A 161 -5.42 -0.28 22.55
CA TRP A 161 -5.65 -1.04 23.79
C TRP A 161 -5.97 -0.13 24.98
N TYR A 162 -5.29 0.98 25.13
CA TYR A 162 -5.54 1.95 26.21
C TYR A 162 -6.95 2.53 26.13
N LYS A 163 -7.39 2.88 24.93
CA LYS A 163 -8.72 3.49 24.73
C LYS A 163 -9.85 2.48 24.65
N TYR A 164 -9.58 1.28 24.15
CA TYR A 164 -10.52 0.19 23.97
C TYR A 164 -9.97 -1.12 24.55
N PRO A 165 -9.93 -1.30 25.87
CA PRO A 165 -9.25 -2.42 26.53
C PRO A 165 -9.76 -3.81 26.16
N HIS A 166 -10.98 -3.89 25.63
CA HIS A 166 -11.58 -5.15 25.16
C HIS A 166 -11.09 -5.55 23.74
N VAL A 167 -10.51 -4.60 23.00
CA VAL A 167 -9.88 -4.90 21.71
C VAL A 167 -8.44 -5.37 21.98
N VAL A 168 -8.26 -6.69 22.01
CA VAL A 168 -6.95 -7.28 22.29
C VAL A 168 -6.26 -7.61 20.97
N ASN A 169 -5.18 -6.94 20.69
CA ASN A 169 -4.28 -7.23 19.58
C ASN A 169 -2.87 -7.50 20.13
N ARG A 170 -2.11 -8.36 19.49
CA ARG A 170 -0.73 -8.65 19.88
C ARG A 170 0.14 -8.70 18.63
N LEU A 171 0.62 -7.53 18.22
CA LEU A 171 1.57 -7.42 17.15
C LEU A 171 2.96 -7.89 17.62
N PRO A 172 3.79 -8.46 16.76
CA PRO A 172 5.15 -8.90 17.11
C PRO A 172 6.03 -7.71 17.51
N ASP A 173 7.21 -7.99 18.10
CA ASP A 173 8.12 -6.94 18.57
C ASP A 173 9.11 -6.47 17.48
N ARG A 174 9.20 -7.20 16.37
CA ARG A 174 10.15 -6.92 15.29
C ARG A 174 9.61 -7.35 13.93
N VAL A 175 10.17 -6.74 12.89
CA VAL A 175 9.94 -7.14 11.49
C VAL A 175 11.00 -8.16 11.10
N HIS A 176 10.57 -9.26 10.52
CA HIS A 176 11.45 -10.18 9.79
C HIS A 176 11.64 -9.69 8.35
N PHE A 177 12.88 -9.71 7.85
CA PHE A 177 13.21 -9.25 6.49
C PHE A 177 13.67 -10.44 5.65
N ILE A 178 13.02 -10.65 4.52
CA ILE A 178 13.34 -11.72 3.58
C ILE A 178 13.16 -11.19 2.15
N THR A 179 13.97 -11.66 1.20
CA THR A 179 13.75 -11.35 -0.22
C THR A 179 12.74 -12.33 -0.83
N ALA A 180 12.07 -11.92 -1.91
CA ALA A 180 11.14 -12.79 -2.63
C ALA A 180 11.83 -14.09 -3.10
N GLN A 181 13.12 -14.00 -3.50
CA GLN A 181 13.89 -15.18 -3.91
C GLN A 181 14.24 -16.11 -2.73
N GLU A 182 14.65 -15.55 -1.58
CA GLU A 182 14.88 -16.35 -0.37
C GLU A 182 13.60 -17.05 0.09
N LEU A 183 12.47 -16.37 0.01
CA LEU A 183 11.15 -16.92 0.35
C LEU A 183 10.74 -18.05 -0.61
N GLU A 184 11.01 -17.91 -1.91
CA GLU A 184 10.82 -19.00 -2.88
C GLU A 184 11.72 -20.20 -2.57
N ASN A 185 13.00 -19.97 -2.28
CA ASN A 185 13.96 -21.03 -1.96
C ASN A 185 13.57 -21.78 -0.68
N GLN A 186 12.97 -21.10 0.30
CA GLN A 186 12.50 -21.69 1.55
C GLN A 186 11.24 -22.55 1.36
N TYR A 187 10.37 -22.16 0.43
CA TYR A 187 9.09 -22.84 0.16
C TYR A 187 8.86 -23.00 -1.36
N PRO A 188 9.67 -23.80 -2.06
CA PRO A 188 9.67 -23.86 -3.52
C PRO A 188 8.35 -24.37 -4.11
N ASP A 189 7.66 -25.26 -3.40
CA ASP A 189 6.42 -25.91 -3.89
C ASP A 189 5.15 -25.10 -3.61
N LEU A 190 5.25 -23.97 -2.91
CA LEU A 190 4.09 -23.13 -2.57
C LEU A 190 3.93 -21.97 -3.55
N ALA A 191 2.68 -21.56 -3.78
CA ALA A 191 2.40 -20.31 -4.48
C ALA A 191 2.82 -19.09 -3.64
N ALA A 192 3.03 -17.93 -4.29
CA ALA A 192 3.54 -16.73 -3.62
C ALA A 192 2.72 -16.35 -2.37
N LYS A 193 1.38 -16.35 -2.49
CA LYS A 193 0.49 -16.02 -1.37
C LYS A 193 0.54 -17.04 -0.22
N GLU A 194 0.73 -18.31 -0.54
CA GLU A 194 0.90 -19.36 0.47
C GLU A 194 2.23 -19.23 1.19
N ARG A 195 3.30 -18.82 0.47
CA ARG A 195 4.61 -18.49 1.05
C ARG A 195 4.50 -17.36 2.05
N GLU A 196 3.79 -16.27 1.67
CA GLU A 196 3.51 -15.13 2.56
C GLU A 196 2.75 -15.56 3.81
N ASN A 197 1.68 -16.33 3.65
CA ASN A 197 0.89 -16.85 4.77
C ASN A 197 1.77 -17.66 5.73
N LYS A 198 2.62 -18.51 5.19
CA LYS A 198 3.48 -19.40 6.01
C LYS A 198 4.53 -18.62 6.79
N ILE A 199 5.24 -17.70 6.14
CA ILE A 199 6.28 -16.91 6.78
C ILE A 199 5.70 -15.89 7.77
N CYS A 200 4.56 -15.28 7.45
CA CYS A 200 3.87 -14.38 8.38
C CYS A 200 3.34 -15.09 9.61
N LYS A 201 2.84 -16.32 9.46
CA LYS A 201 2.42 -17.16 10.60
C LYS A 201 3.58 -17.48 11.55
N GLU A 202 4.79 -17.66 11.02
CA GLU A 202 5.98 -17.95 11.81
C GLU A 202 6.51 -16.71 12.55
N PHE A 203 6.61 -15.56 11.88
CA PHE A 203 7.27 -14.36 12.41
C PHE A 203 6.32 -13.26 12.88
N GLY A 204 5.04 -13.35 12.58
CA GLY A 204 4.00 -12.35 12.90
C GLY A 204 4.05 -11.08 12.06
N CYS A 205 5.22 -10.57 11.69
CA CYS A 205 5.41 -9.45 10.77
C CYS A 205 6.63 -9.66 9.88
N VAL A 206 6.44 -9.53 8.58
CA VAL A 206 7.46 -9.78 7.57
C VAL A 206 7.50 -8.62 6.57
N PHE A 207 8.70 -8.23 6.16
CA PHE A 207 8.90 -7.36 5.03
C PHE A 207 9.53 -8.17 3.89
N VAL A 208 8.72 -8.52 2.88
CA VAL A 208 9.15 -9.25 1.68
C VAL A 208 9.74 -8.24 0.71
N MET A 209 11.03 -8.38 0.41
CA MET A 209 11.80 -7.44 -0.41
C MET A 209 12.01 -7.94 -1.84
N GLN A 210 12.35 -6.99 -2.75
CA GLN A 210 12.78 -7.25 -4.13
C GLN A 210 11.72 -7.93 -4.98
N ILE A 211 10.52 -7.34 -4.96
CA ILE A 211 9.35 -7.77 -5.73
C ILE A 211 9.35 -7.08 -7.10
N GLY A 212 8.98 -7.82 -8.17
CA GLY A 212 8.82 -7.33 -9.53
C GLY A 212 9.67 -8.08 -10.56
N ASN A 213 10.89 -8.50 -10.21
CA ASN A 213 11.70 -9.34 -11.09
C ASN A 213 11.17 -10.79 -11.13
N VAL A 214 11.48 -11.46 -12.24
CA VAL A 214 11.28 -12.91 -12.38
C VAL A 214 12.26 -13.63 -11.44
N LEU A 215 11.75 -14.59 -10.67
CA LEU A 215 12.51 -15.42 -9.73
C LEU A 215 13.17 -16.61 -10.46
N GLN A 216 13.95 -17.41 -9.75
CA GLN A 216 14.67 -18.56 -10.32
C GLN A 216 13.71 -19.63 -10.89
N SER A 217 12.51 -19.74 -10.40
CA SER A 217 11.45 -20.61 -10.96
C SER A 217 10.93 -20.16 -12.34
N GLY A 218 11.31 -18.96 -12.80
CA GLY A 218 10.72 -18.34 -14.00
C GLY A 218 9.39 -17.60 -13.73
N GLN A 219 8.94 -17.53 -12.49
CA GLN A 219 7.72 -16.82 -12.08
C GLN A 219 8.06 -15.52 -11.34
N LYS A 220 7.17 -14.54 -11.33
CA LYS A 220 7.27 -13.40 -10.43
C LYS A 220 6.65 -13.75 -9.09
N HIS A 221 7.15 -13.15 -8.00
CA HIS A 221 6.48 -13.24 -6.71
C HIS A 221 5.13 -12.54 -6.76
N ASP A 222 5.14 -11.31 -7.27
CA ASP A 222 3.96 -10.49 -7.53
C ASP A 222 4.25 -9.49 -8.66
N GLY A 223 3.18 -8.93 -9.27
CA GLY A 223 3.26 -7.85 -10.25
C GLY A 223 3.71 -6.53 -9.62
N ARG A 224 4.50 -5.76 -10.36
CA ARG A 224 4.90 -4.38 -9.97
C ARG A 224 5.01 -3.52 -11.20
N ALA A 225 4.42 -2.32 -11.13
CA ALA A 225 4.63 -1.33 -12.16
C ALA A 225 6.14 -1.01 -12.30
N PRO A 226 6.65 -0.88 -13.54
CA PRO A 226 8.09 -0.72 -13.77
C PRO A 226 8.59 0.70 -13.56
N ASP A 227 7.71 1.68 -13.29
CA ASP A 227 8.01 3.09 -13.49
C ASP A 227 7.97 3.95 -12.21
N TYR A 228 7.90 3.34 -11.03
CA TYR A 228 8.07 4.11 -9.80
C TYR A 228 8.97 3.45 -8.75
N ASP A 229 8.80 2.18 -8.37
CA ASP A 229 9.70 1.50 -7.42
C ASP A 229 10.85 0.80 -8.13
N ASP A 230 12.07 0.95 -7.61
CA ASP A 230 13.20 0.11 -8.00
C ASP A 230 12.98 -1.30 -7.41
N TRP A 231 12.83 -2.30 -8.29
CA TRP A 231 12.52 -3.66 -7.88
C TRP A 231 13.61 -4.35 -7.04
N LYS A 232 14.81 -3.78 -7.01
CA LYS A 232 15.89 -4.21 -6.12
C LYS A 232 15.79 -3.58 -4.73
N LEU A 233 14.97 -2.53 -4.57
CA LEU A 233 14.90 -1.66 -3.39
C LEU A 233 13.46 -1.39 -2.94
N ASN A 234 12.56 -2.34 -3.10
CA ASN A 234 11.15 -2.28 -2.71
C ASN A 234 10.75 -3.46 -1.84
N GLY A 235 9.52 -3.46 -1.38
CA GLY A 235 8.89 -4.59 -0.71
C GLY A 235 7.57 -4.25 -0.05
N ASP A 236 6.95 -5.28 0.51
CA ASP A 236 5.64 -5.23 1.17
C ASP A 236 5.75 -5.60 2.63
N LEU A 237 5.11 -4.80 3.49
CA LEU A 237 5.00 -5.03 4.93
C LEU A 237 3.71 -5.80 5.22
N LEU A 238 3.88 -7.05 5.60
CA LEU A 238 2.83 -8.01 5.87
C LEU A 238 2.75 -8.31 7.36
N PHE A 239 1.53 -8.47 7.87
CA PHE A 239 1.27 -8.96 9.21
C PHE A 239 0.49 -10.26 9.16
N TRP A 240 0.81 -11.21 10.05
CA TRP A 240 -0.09 -12.32 10.30
C TRP A 240 -1.40 -11.81 10.88
N TYR A 241 -2.49 -12.14 10.23
CA TYR A 241 -3.82 -11.69 10.61
C TYR A 241 -4.66 -12.84 11.15
N GLU A 242 -4.69 -12.93 12.48
CA GLU A 242 -5.30 -14.04 13.19
C GLU A 242 -6.77 -14.25 12.87
N PRO A 243 -7.64 -13.20 12.74
CA PRO A 243 -9.05 -13.43 12.43
C PRO A 243 -9.30 -14.19 11.13
N LEU A 244 -8.48 -14.00 10.11
CA LEU A 244 -8.61 -14.64 8.80
C LEU A 244 -7.57 -15.71 8.52
N GLN A 245 -6.64 -15.98 9.45
CA GLN A 245 -5.55 -16.95 9.30
C GLN A 245 -4.75 -16.74 8.00
N CYS A 246 -4.41 -15.50 7.67
CA CYS A 246 -3.67 -15.14 6.46
C CYS A 246 -2.69 -13.99 6.70
N ALA A 247 -1.82 -13.75 5.72
CA ALA A 247 -1.01 -12.54 5.67
C ALA A 247 -1.86 -11.34 5.21
N LEU A 248 -1.79 -10.24 5.95
CA LEU A 248 -2.42 -8.98 5.63
C LEU A 248 -1.36 -7.95 5.25
N GLU A 249 -1.35 -7.52 4.00
CA GLU A 249 -0.50 -6.43 3.54
C GLU A 249 -1.02 -5.09 4.05
N ILE A 250 -0.18 -4.40 4.83
CA ILE A 250 -0.49 -3.06 5.35
C ILE A 250 0.15 -1.96 4.51
N SER A 251 1.31 -2.21 3.93
CA SER A 251 2.04 -1.18 3.18
C SER A 251 2.90 -1.80 2.10
N SER A 252 2.88 -1.20 0.92
CA SER A 252 3.87 -1.38 -0.13
C SER A 252 4.74 -0.12 -0.22
N MET A 253 6.07 -0.27 -0.31
CA MET A 253 7.00 0.85 -0.36
C MET A 253 8.32 0.49 -1.06
N GLY A 254 9.01 1.53 -1.55
CA GLY A 254 10.32 1.35 -2.16
C GLY A 254 11.11 2.64 -2.30
N ILE A 255 12.40 2.49 -2.50
CA ILE A 255 13.23 3.54 -3.07
C ILE A 255 12.86 3.61 -4.54
N ARG A 256 12.58 4.83 -5.02
CA ARG A 256 12.08 5.03 -6.37
C ARG A 256 13.14 4.79 -7.41
N VAL A 257 12.73 4.44 -8.62
CA VAL A 257 13.63 4.27 -9.77
C VAL A 257 14.51 5.50 -9.97
N ASP A 258 15.76 5.27 -10.39
CA ASP A 258 16.62 6.29 -10.96
C ASP A 258 16.60 6.22 -12.50
N GLU A 259 17.41 7.03 -13.14
CA GLU A 259 17.54 7.13 -14.59
C GLU A 259 17.91 5.80 -15.26
N ASN A 260 18.60 4.90 -14.55
CA ASN A 260 19.06 3.61 -15.07
C ASN A 260 18.03 2.51 -14.81
N SER A 261 17.57 2.36 -13.55
CA SER A 261 16.61 1.33 -13.17
C SER A 261 15.25 1.54 -13.85
N LEU A 262 14.84 2.79 -14.11
CA LEU A 262 13.64 3.08 -14.90
C LEU A 262 13.71 2.46 -16.29
N VAL A 263 14.79 2.75 -17.03
CA VAL A 263 14.98 2.25 -18.41
C VAL A 263 15.09 0.72 -18.42
N GLU A 264 15.84 0.14 -17.46
CA GLU A 264 15.97 -1.31 -17.33
C GLU A 264 14.61 -1.99 -17.12
N GLN A 265 13.79 -1.46 -16.21
CA GLN A 265 12.50 -2.04 -15.85
C GLN A 265 11.45 -1.87 -16.95
N LEU A 266 11.38 -0.71 -17.59
CA LEU A 266 10.49 -0.48 -18.74
C LEU A 266 10.81 -1.44 -19.90
N LYS A 267 12.09 -1.69 -20.17
CA LYS A 267 12.51 -2.66 -21.17
C LYS A 267 12.10 -4.09 -20.82
N LYS A 268 12.22 -4.49 -19.55
CA LYS A 268 11.78 -5.82 -19.09
C LYS A 268 10.29 -6.05 -19.27
N GLU A 269 9.49 -5.00 -19.14
CA GLU A 269 8.03 -5.05 -19.29
C GLU A 269 7.55 -4.68 -20.72
N ASN A 270 8.47 -4.47 -21.68
CA ASN A 270 8.18 -4.11 -23.07
C ASN A 270 7.27 -2.86 -23.18
N CYS A 271 7.52 -1.84 -22.37
CA CYS A 271 6.75 -0.59 -22.33
C CYS A 271 7.65 0.66 -22.37
N GLU A 272 8.72 0.63 -23.19
CA GLU A 272 9.68 1.72 -23.40
C GLU A 272 9.03 2.97 -24.01
N ASP A 273 7.88 2.83 -24.65
CA ASP A 273 7.07 3.94 -25.15
C ASP A 273 6.72 4.96 -24.05
N ARG A 274 6.61 4.52 -22.79
CA ARG A 274 6.40 5.39 -21.63
C ARG A 274 7.54 6.38 -21.40
N LEU A 275 8.75 6.12 -21.90
CA LEU A 275 9.85 7.07 -21.82
C LEU A 275 9.54 8.42 -22.49
N ASN A 276 8.57 8.46 -23.40
CA ASN A 276 8.12 9.69 -24.03
C ASN A 276 7.18 10.55 -23.15
N LEU A 277 6.71 10.03 -22.01
CA LEU A 277 5.80 10.75 -21.13
C LEU A 277 6.57 11.76 -20.24
N PRO A 278 5.96 12.90 -19.88
CA PRO A 278 6.64 13.98 -19.15
C PRO A 278 7.29 13.54 -17.83
N TYR A 279 6.61 12.69 -17.05
CA TYR A 279 7.16 12.16 -15.79
C TYR A 279 8.44 11.35 -16.01
N HIS A 280 8.44 10.45 -16.99
CA HIS A 280 9.56 9.57 -17.29
C HIS A 280 10.75 10.36 -17.84
N GLN A 281 10.50 11.32 -18.72
CA GLN A 281 11.52 12.26 -19.20
C GLN A 281 12.19 13.04 -18.06
N ALA A 282 11.42 13.52 -17.10
CA ALA A 282 11.95 14.25 -15.96
C ALA A 282 12.87 13.38 -15.06
N ILE A 283 12.66 12.04 -15.01
CA ILE A 283 13.57 11.12 -14.32
C ILE A 283 14.86 10.92 -15.14
N VAL A 284 14.71 10.60 -16.42
CA VAL A 284 15.87 10.37 -17.33
C VAL A 284 16.79 11.59 -17.37
N ASN A 285 16.21 12.78 -17.41
CA ASN A 285 16.93 14.06 -17.40
C ASN A 285 17.45 14.47 -16.01
N LYS A 286 17.25 13.65 -14.97
CA LYS A 286 17.66 13.92 -13.58
C LYS A 286 17.04 15.21 -13.00
N GLU A 287 15.84 15.52 -13.44
CA GLU A 287 15.14 16.71 -12.98
C GLU A 287 14.36 16.49 -11.67
N LEU A 288 14.07 15.23 -11.31
CA LEU A 288 13.38 14.86 -10.10
C LEU A 288 14.35 14.41 -9.00
N PRO A 289 14.05 14.70 -7.71
CA PRO A 289 14.87 14.23 -6.61
C PRO A 289 14.88 12.70 -6.53
N TYR A 290 15.92 12.11 -5.93
CA TYR A 290 15.88 10.72 -5.48
C TYR A 290 14.98 10.63 -4.26
N THR A 291 14.15 9.61 -4.20
CA THR A 291 13.11 9.49 -3.18
C THR A 291 12.89 8.06 -2.72
N ILE A 292 12.34 7.94 -1.51
CA ILE A 292 11.73 6.74 -0.97
C ILE A 292 10.28 7.06 -0.64
N GLY A 293 9.37 6.16 -0.92
CA GLY A 293 7.97 6.37 -0.64
C GLY A 293 7.15 5.09 -0.65
N GLY A 294 5.86 5.23 -0.36
CA GLY A 294 4.95 4.11 -0.30
C GLY A 294 3.53 4.53 0.01
N GLY A 295 2.65 3.54 0.15
CA GLY A 295 1.29 3.70 0.61
C GLY A 295 1.03 2.82 1.83
N ILE A 296 0.30 3.33 2.81
CA ILE A 296 -0.17 2.58 3.97
C ILE A 296 -1.70 2.56 3.91
N GLY A 297 -2.29 1.37 3.82
CA GLY A 297 -3.74 1.20 3.76
C GLY A 297 -4.43 1.69 5.04
N GLN A 298 -5.25 2.75 4.94
CA GLN A 298 -5.93 3.32 6.12
C GLN A 298 -6.94 2.33 6.69
N SER A 299 -7.81 1.80 5.84
CA SER A 299 -8.82 0.82 6.23
C SER A 299 -8.18 -0.51 6.68
N ARG A 300 -7.14 -0.99 5.98
CA ARG A 300 -6.40 -2.19 6.38
C ARG A 300 -5.72 -2.04 7.74
N LEU A 301 -5.17 -0.86 8.05
CA LEU A 301 -4.60 -0.59 9.38
C LEU A 301 -5.70 -0.57 10.46
N CYS A 302 -6.85 0.04 10.20
CA CYS A 302 -7.99 -0.01 11.12
C CYS A 302 -8.47 -1.45 11.33
N MET A 303 -8.57 -2.24 10.25
CA MET A 303 -8.93 -3.65 10.30
C MET A 303 -7.95 -4.45 11.18
N LEU A 304 -6.64 -4.30 10.97
CA LEU A 304 -5.59 -4.93 11.76
C LEU A 304 -5.72 -4.59 13.24
N LEU A 305 -5.82 -3.30 13.57
CA LEU A 305 -5.81 -2.83 14.96
C LEU A 305 -7.11 -3.12 15.71
N LEU A 306 -8.24 -3.26 15.00
CA LEU A 306 -9.55 -3.55 15.59
C LEU A 306 -9.98 -5.03 15.46
N ASN A 307 -9.13 -5.89 14.93
CA ASN A 307 -9.39 -7.33 14.70
C ASN A 307 -10.70 -7.60 13.93
N ARG A 308 -10.93 -6.88 12.82
CA ARG A 308 -12.17 -6.99 12.04
C ARG A 308 -12.12 -8.11 11.01
N ALA A 309 -13.20 -8.87 10.89
CA ALA A 309 -13.31 -9.98 9.95
C ALA A 309 -13.41 -9.53 8.48
N HIS A 310 -13.88 -8.32 8.22
CA HIS A 310 -14.08 -7.80 6.88
C HIS A 310 -13.71 -6.32 6.79
N ILE A 311 -13.06 -5.90 5.70
CA ILE A 311 -12.67 -4.51 5.47
C ILE A 311 -13.88 -3.56 5.46
N GLY A 312 -15.06 -4.04 5.06
CA GLY A 312 -16.31 -3.30 5.09
C GLY A 312 -16.79 -2.90 6.48
N GLU A 313 -16.28 -3.51 7.57
CA GLU A 313 -16.57 -3.07 8.92
C GLU A 313 -15.83 -1.79 9.33
N VAL A 314 -14.80 -1.40 8.55
CA VAL A 314 -13.98 -0.20 8.79
C VAL A 314 -13.92 0.74 7.59
N GLN A 315 -14.65 0.40 6.53
CA GLN A 315 -14.69 1.18 5.30
C GLN A 315 -16.09 1.13 4.69
N ALA A 316 -16.75 2.28 4.60
CA ALA A 316 -17.99 2.39 3.85
C ALA A 316 -17.70 2.24 2.34
N SER A 317 -18.34 1.26 1.71
CA SER A 317 -18.20 0.94 0.29
C SER A 317 -19.48 0.30 -0.25
N ILE A 318 -19.42 -0.28 -1.44
CA ILE A 318 -20.50 -1.08 -2.01
C ILE A 318 -20.07 -2.55 -2.07
N TRP A 319 -21.00 -3.45 -1.79
CA TRP A 319 -20.76 -4.88 -1.71
C TRP A 319 -21.85 -5.65 -2.45
N PRO A 320 -21.54 -6.83 -3.03
CA PRO A 320 -22.56 -7.72 -3.55
C PRO A 320 -23.58 -8.10 -2.48
N GLN A 321 -24.86 -8.17 -2.83
CA GLN A 321 -25.93 -8.45 -1.86
C GLN A 321 -25.71 -9.78 -1.12
N GLU A 322 -25.27 -10.81 -1.84
CA GLU A 322 -24.95 -12.12 -1.24
C GLU A 322 -23.87 -12.02 -0.15
N MET A 323 -22.88 -11.12 -0.34
CA MET A 323 -21.82 -10.88 0.66
C MET A 323 -22.37 -10.16 1.88
N ILE A 324 -23.23 -9.15 1.69
CA ILE A 324 -23.93 -8.45 2.78
C ILE A 324 -24.74 -9.45 3.61
N ASP A 325 -25.59 -10.25 2.95
CA ASP A 325 -26.44 -11.22 3.61
C ASP A 325 -25.65 -12.27 4.41
N GLU A 326 -24.52 -12.73 3.85
CA GLU A 326 -23.68 -13.72 4.53
C GLU A 326 -22.90 -13.10 5.72
N CYS A 327 -22.41 -11.87 5.58
CA CYS A 327 -21.78 -11.12 6.67
C CYS A 327 -22.76 -10.89 7.82
N GLU A 328 -23.97 -10.43 7.55
CA GLU A 328 -25.00 -10.19 8.58
C GLU A 328 -25.36 -11.46 9.37
N LYS A 329 -25.53 -12.62 8.69
CA LYS A 329 -25.77 -13.92 9.34
C LYS A 329 -24.69 -14.32 10.33
N ASN A 330 -23.45 -13.84 10.10
CA ASN A 330 -22.27 -14.19 10.88
C ASN A 330 -21.80 -13.03 11.79
N ASN A 331 -22.67 -12.09 12.12
CA ASN A 331 -22.38 -10.95 12.99
C ASN A 331 -21.24 -10.03 12.49
N ILE A 332 -21.03 -9.99 11.18
CA ILE A 332 -20.07 -9.09 10.50
C ILE A 332 -20.89 -7.92 9.94
N HIS A 333 -20.76 -6.75 10.56
CA HIS A 333 -21.59 -5.58 10.23
C HIS A 333 -20.84 -4.64 9.30
N LEU A 334 -21.18 -4.66 8.00
CA LEU A 334 -20.61 -3.76 7.00
C LEU A 334 -21.17 -2.34 7.16
N LEU A 335 -20.29 -1.30 6.99
CA LEU A 335 -20.63 0.12 7.12
C LEU A 335 -21.40 0.65 5.90
#